data_5e4822d0dc932268b32a03a2853cf872
#
_entry.id   5e4822d0dc932268b32a03a2853cf872
#
_cell.length_a   1.000
_cell.length_b   1.000
_cell.length_c   1.000
_cell.angle_alpha   90.00
_cell.angle_beta   90.00
_cell.angle_gamma   90.00
#
_symmetry.space_group_name_H-M   'P 1'
#
loop_
_entity.id
_entity.type
_entity.pdbx_description
1 polymer ?
#
loop_
_entity_poly.entity_id
_entity_poly.type
_entity_poly.pdbx_seq_one_letter_code
_entity_poly.pdbx_strand_id
1 'polypeptide(L)'
;TDAACSAIGADPNLVTITIKEVAPDNYMRGRQQRTPASAPEQPEQIVHRYLKAMEARDLEAAAIFLSDMFEVICPGNKRFETLAEFTKWAQPRYRSISKTFLSTDVSFQGLDATVFCHGTLSGVWHDGTDFANIRFVDRFSLTAGLITLQQIWNDMPMAASGP
;
A
#
# COMPACT_ATOMS: atom_id res chain seq x y z
N THR A 1 18.86 19.17 -6.08
CA THR A 1 19.62 20.44 -6.22
C THR A 1 20.75 20.48 -5.21
N ASP A 2 20.52 20.19 -3.92
CA ASP A 2 21.53 20.34 -2.84
C ASP A 2 22.76 19.46 -3.05
N ALA A 3 22.57 18.19 -3.45
CA ALA A 3 23.70 17.29 -3.75
C ALA A 3 24.57 17.79 -4.91
N ALA A 4 23.95 18.36 -5.95
CA ALA A 4 24.70 18.92 -7.07
C ALA A 4 25.44 20.20 -6.64
N CYS A 5 24.79 21.09 -5.89
CA CYS A 5 25.39 22.31 -5.39
C CYS A 5 26.57 22.03 -4.46
N SER A 6 26.44 21.05 -3.55
CA SER A 6 27.53 20.63 -2.65
C SER A 6 28.72 20.04 -3.40
N ALA A 7 28.46 19.26 -4.48
CA ALA A 7 29.52 18.60 -5.25
C ALA A 7 30.37 19.58 -6.08
N ILE A 8 29.79 20.68 -6.56
CA ILE A 8 30.46 21.65 -7.45
C ILE A 8 30.66 23.04 -6.82
N GLY A 9 30.22 23.25 -5.58
CA GLY A 9 30.33 24.53 -4.87
C GLY A 9 29.50 25.66 -5.50
N ALA A 10 28.40 25.33 -6.19
CA ALA A 10 27.57 26.30 -6.88
C ALA A 10 26.47 26.86 -5.94
N ASP A 11 26.09 28.12 -6.17
CA ASP A 11 24.91 28.71 -5.54
C ASP A 11 23.65 27.98 -6.03
N PRO A 12 22.79 27.45 -5.12
CA PRO A 12 21.56 26.77 -5.49
C PRO A 12 20.63 27.59 -6.40
N ASN A 13 20.66 28.90 -6.30
CA ASN A 13 19.85 29.80 -7.11
C ASN A 13 20.33 29.90 -8.57
N LEU A 14 21.54 29.48 -8.84
CA LEU A 14 22.16 29.49 -10.19
C LEU A 14 22.14 28.12 -10.86
N VAL A 15 21.66 27.08 -10.17
CA VAL A 15 21.61 25.71 -10.70
C VAL A 15 20.27 25.42 -11.32
N THR A 16 20.26 25.14 -12.62
CA THR A 16 19.10 24.63 -13.35
C THR A 16 19.30 23.14 -13.65
N ILE A 17 18.33 22.30 -13.24
CA ILE A 17 18.33 20.87 -13.55
C ILE A 17 17.20 20.58 -14.53
N THR A 18 17.55 19.97 -15.65
CA THR A 18 16.59 19.49 -16.64
C THR A 18 16.53 17.97 -16.58
N ILE A 19 15.34 17.42 -16.35
CA ILE A 19 15.09 15.97 -16.36
C ILE A 19 14.39 15.66 -17.69
N LYS A 20 14.95 14.71 -18.45
CA LYS A 20 14.36 14.19 -19.69
C LYS A 20 14.16 12.69 -19.56
N GLU A 21 12.98 12.23 -19.92
CA GLU A 21 12.76 10.80 -20.17
C GLU A 21 13.47 10.40 -21.47
N VAL A 22 14.19 9.30 -21.42
CA VAL A 22 14.91 8.74 -22.56
C VAL A 22 14.45 7.30 -22.75
N ALA A 23 14.04 6.96 -23.97
CA ALA A 23 13.68 5.58 -24.28
C ALA A 23 14.88 4.64 -23.96
N PRO A 24 14.63 3.41 -23.47
CA PRO A 24 15.70 2.46 -23.11
C PRO A 24 16.75 2.27 -24.20
N ASP A 25 16.35 2.26 -25.47
CA ASP A 25 17.23 2.10 -26.62
C ASP A 25 18.20 3.27 -26.82
N ASN A 26 17.86 4.43 -26.26
CA ASN A 26 18.70 5.64 -26.32
C ASN A 26 19.51 5.87 -25.04
N TYR A 27 19.44 4.94 -24.06
CA TYR A 27 20.16 5.07 -22.81
C TYR A 27 21.55 4.44 -22.92
N MET A 28 22.59 5.30 -23.01
CA MET A 28 23.98 4.89 -23.14
C MET A 28 24.85 5.48 -22.04
N ARG A 29 25.80 4.69 -21.52
CA ARG A 29 26.83 5.13 -20.59
C ARG A 29 28.16 4.53 -20.98
N GLY A 30 29.18 5.40 -21.14
CA GLY A 30 30.54 4.95 -21.51
C GLY A 30 30.60 4.27 -22.88
N ARG A 31 29.86 4.78 -23.89
CA ARG A 31 29.73 4.23 -25.25
C ARG A 31 29.11 2.82 -25.31
N GLN A 32 28.46 2.39 -24.24
CA GLN A 32 27.76 1.11 -24.20
C GLN A 32 26.29 1.35 -23.89
N GLN A 33 25.42 0.67 -24.62
CA GLN A 33 23.99 0.64 -24.31
C GLN A 33 23.81 0.00 -22.93
N ARG A 34 22.99 0.58 -22.09
CA ARG A 34 22.70 0.11 -20.75
C ARG A 34 21.21 -0.10 -20.61
N THR A 35 20.83 -1.17 -19.94
CA THR A 35 19.45 -1.35 -19.50
C THR A 35 19.22 -0.42 -18.31
N PRO A 36 18.21 0.47 -18.37
CA PRO A 36 17.82 1.26 -17.21
C PRO A 36 17.46 0.34 -16.04
N ALA A 37 17.62 0.82 -14.82
CA ALA A 37 17.08 0.13 -13.65
C ALA A 37 15.56 -0.02 -13.82
N SER A 38 15.02 -1.15 -13.35
CA SER A 38 13.56 -1.33 -13.32
C SER A 38 12.93 -0.16 -12.55
N ALA A 39 11.81 0.35 -13.06
CA ALA A 39 11.04 1.34 -12.31
C ALA A 39 10.65 0.76 -10.93
N PRO A 40 10.69 1.55 -9.87
CA PRO A 40 10.21 1.11 -8.58
C PRO A 40 8.72 0.70 -8.69
N GLU A 41 8.34 -0.30 -7.92
CA GLU A 41 6.94 -0.74 -7.87
C GLU A 41 6.04 0.42 -7.40
N GLN A 42 4.93 0.61 -8.09
CA GLN A 42 4.01 1.70 -7.78
C GLN A 42 3.27 1.42 -6.45
N PRO A 43 2.97 2.45 -5.65
CA PRO A 43 2.34 2.27 -4.33
C PRO A 43 1.04 1.48 -4.36
N GLU A 44 0.21 1.65 -5.38
CA GLU A 44 -1.03 0.89 -5.55
C GLU A 44 -0.76 -0.60 -5.79
N GLN A 45 0.30 -0.95 -6.50
CA GLN A 45 0.69 -2.34 -6.75
C GLN A 45 1.17 -3.00 -5.46
N ILE A 46 1.98 -2.30 -4.66
CA ILE A 46 2.43 -2.73 -3.34
C ILE A 46 1.23 -3.04 -2.44
N VAL A 47 0.28 -2.10 -2.35
CA VAL A 47 -0.93 -2.25 -1.53
C VAL A 47 -1.79 -3.41 -2.00
N HIS A 48 -2.02 -3.57 -3.31
CA HIS A 48 -2.83 -4.67 -3.84
C HIS A 48 -2.18 -6.04 -3.58
N ARG A 49 -0.86 -6.15 -3.72
CA ARG A 49 -0.13 -7.39 -3.42
C ARG A 49 -0.17 -7.72 -1.94
N TYR A 50 0.03 -6.72 -1.08
CA TYR A 50 -0.14 -6.88 0.36
C TYR A 50 -1.53 -7.39 0.73
N LEU A 51 -2.58 -6.74 0.22
CA LEU A 51 -3.97 -7.13 0.52
C LEU A 51 -4.31 -8.52 -0.02
N LYS A 52 -3.77 -8.92 -1.17
CA LYS A 52 -3.92 -10.27 -1.72
C LYS A 52 -3.24 -11.32 -0.84
N ALA A 53 -2.06 -11.06 -0.30
CA ALA A 53 -1.39 -11.93 0.65
C ALA A 53 -2.20 -12.06 1.96
N MET A 54 -2.75 -10.95 2.46
CA MET A 54 -3.63 -10.94 3.64
C MET A 54 -4.93 -11.73 3.42
N GLU A 55 -5.53 -11.64 2.24
CA GLU A 55 -6.71 -12.44 1.86
C GLU A 55 -6.39 -13.94 1.83
N ALA A 56 -5.22 -14.30 1.31
CA ALA A 56 -4.72 -15.68 1.33
C ALA A 56 -4.25 -16.15 2.72
N ARG A 57 -4.21 -15.27 3.72
CA ARG A 57 -3.64 -15.49 5.06
C ARG A 57 -2.16 -15.88 5.05
N ASP A 58 -1.45 -15.47 4.01
CA ASP A 58 -0.01 -15.61 3.89
C ASP A 58 0.68 -14.41 4.55
N LEU A 59 0.86 -14.50 5.88
CA LEU A 59 1.43 -13.40 6.67
C LEU A 59 2.92 -13.18 6.38
N GLU A 60 3.64 -14.22 5.96
CA GLU A 60 5.05 -14.09 5.57
C GLU A 60 5.18 -13.29 4.26
N ALA A 61 4.38 -13.65 3.25
CA ALA A 61 4.33 -12.87 2.01
C ALA A 61 3.79 -11.45 2.21
N ALA A 62 2.87 -11.22 3.17
CA ALA A 62 2.38 -9.89 3.50
C ALA A 62 3.44 -9.02 4.19
N ALA A 63 4.23 -9.61 5.08
CA ALA A 63 5.22 -8.90 5.90
C ALA A 63 6.31 -8.21 5.08
N ILE A 64 6.65 -8.74 3.89
CA ILE A 64 7.68 -8.13 3.01
C ILE A 64 7.34 -6.71 2.54
N PHE A 65 6.07 -6.32 2.60
CA PHE A 65 5.60 -4.99 2.21
C PHE A 65 5.57 -3.99 3.37
N LEU A 66 5.84 -4.44 4.59
CA LEU A 66 5.68 -3.63 5.80
C LEU A 66 7.01 -3.06 6.30
N SER A 67 6.95 -1.87 6.88
CA SER A 67 8.06 -1.33 7.65
C SER A 67 8.09 -1.92 9.06
N ASP A 68 9.23 -1.79 9.74
CA ASP A 68 9.37 -2.17 11.17
C ASP A 68 8.45 -1.36 12.11
N MET A 69 7.95 -0.21 11.64
CA MET A 69 7.05 0.69 12.38
C MET A 69 5.58 0.56 11.92
N PHE A 70 5.23 -0.59 11.32
CA PHE A 70 3.88 -0.79 10.80
C PHE A 70 2.82 -0.79 11.91
N GLU A 71 1.71 -0.12 11.63
CA GLU A 71 0.50 -0.13 12.47
C GLU A 71 -0.74 -0.35 11.59
N VAL A 72 -1.72 -1.10 12.11
CA VAL A 72 -3.06 -1.16 11.53
C VAL A 72 -4.09 -0.63 12.52
N ILE A 73 -4.97 0.26 12.04
CA ILE A 73 -6.06 0.85 12.80
C ILE A 73 -7.40 0.37 12.21
N CYS A 74 -8.15 -0.37 13.00
CA CYS A 74 -9.44 -0.93 12.64
C CYS A 74 -10.61 -0.08 13.14
N PRO A 75 -11.86 -0.36 12.69
CA PRO A 75 -13.06 0.28 13.22
C PRO A 75 -13.10 0.26 14.75
N GLY A 76 -13.56 1.39 15.34
CA GLY A 76 -13.53 1.58 16.79
C GLY A 76 -12.16 1.99 17.35
N ASN A 77 -11.25 2.43 16.47
CA ASN A 77 -9.89 2.84 16.83
C ASN A 77 -9.05 1.73 17.46
N LYS A 78 -9.37 0.47 17.14
CA LYS A 78 -8.57 -0.68 17.60
C LYS A 78 -7.26 -0.74 16.81
N ARG A 79 -6.12 -0.79 17.53
CA ARG A 79 -4.78 -0.72 16.96
C ARG A 79 -4.03 -2.03 17.14
N PHE A 80 -3.18 -2.38 16.17
CA PHE A 80 -2.28 -3.54 16.21
C PHE A 80 -0.97 -3.16 15.53
N GLU A 81 0.13 -3.58 16.11
CA GLU A 81 1.48 -3.35 15.59
C GLU A 81 2.00 -4.55 14.79
N THR A 82 1.29 -5.68 14.83
CA THR A 82 1.68 -6.89 14.10
C THR A 82 0.51 -7.50 13.33
N LEU A 83 0.84 -8.14 12.19
CA LEU A 83 -0.15 -8.89 11.41
C LEU A 83 -0.74 -10.07 12.20
N ALA A 84 0.05 -10.69 13.06
CA ALA A 84 -0.38 -11.83 13.88
C ALA A 84 -1.49 -11.41 14.86
N GLU A 85 -1.32 -10.30 15.56
CA GLU A 85 -2.34 -9.75 16.46
C GLU A 85 -3.59 -9.33 15.71
N PHE A 86 -3.42 -8.61 14.60
CA PHE A 86 -4.54 -8.20 13.75
C PHE A 86 -5.33 -9.42 13.23
N THR A 87 -4.65 -10.43 12.72
CA THR A 87 -5.30 -11.64 12.19
C THR A 87 -5.99 -12.43 13.29
N LYS A 88 -5.36 -12.59 14.46
CA LYS A 88 -5.97 -13.23 15.63
C LYS A 88 -7.25 -12.52 16.08
N TRP A 89 -7.26 -11.18 16.07
CA TRP A 89 -8.45 -10.39 16.38
C TRP A 89 -9.54 -10.51 15.31
N ALA A 90 -9.15 -10.59 14.03
CA ALA A 90 -10.11 -10.70 12.92
C ALA A 90 -10.70 -12.12 12.78
N GLN A 91 -9.95 -13.16 13.15
CA GLN A 91 -10.27 -14.57 12.96
C GLN A 91 -11.68 -14.97 13.47
N PRO A 92 -12.18 -14.54 14.66
CA PRO A 92 -13.51 -14.93 15.13
C PRO A 92 -14.67 -14.24 14.43
N ARG A 93 -14.42 -13.34 13.47
CA ARG A 93 -15.46 -12.53 12.81
C ARG A 93 -16.01 -13.19 11.55
N TYR A 94 -15.18 -13.86 10.77
CA TYR A 94 -15.53 -14.48 9.49
C TYR A 94 -14.59 -15.65 9.18
N ARG A 95 -15.09 -16.61 8.40
CA ARG A 95 -14.28 -17.73 7.88
C ARG A 95 -13.38 -17.28 6.72
N SER A 96 -13.96 -16.50 5.80
CA SER A 96 -13.26 -15.94 4.65
C SER A 96 -13.75 -14.55 4.34
N ILE A 97 -12.87 -13.73 3.75
CA ILE A 97 -13.18 -12.39 3.29
C ILE A 97 -12.39 -12.13 2.02
N SER A 98 -13.03 -11.48 1.07
CA SER A 98 -12.45 -11.07 -0.21
C SER A 98 -12.81 -9.62 -0.51
N LYS A 99 -11.91 -8.92 -1.21
CA LYS A 99 -12.08 -7.51 -1.58
C LYS A 99 -12.29 -7.38 -3.08
N THR A 100 -13.34 -6.66 -3.46
CA THR A 100 -13.53 -6.17 -4.83
C THR A 100 -13.29 -4.67 -4.83
N PHE A 101 -12.22 -4.23 -5.52
CA PHE A 101 -11.86 -2.82 -5.60
C PHE A 101 -12.71 -2.12 -6.67
N LEU A 102 -13.26 -0.96 -6.33
CA LEU A 102 -13.92 -0.03 -7.25
C LEU A 102 -12.96 1.06 -7.71
N SER A 103 -12.11 1.57 -6.82
CA SER A 103 -11.08 2.56 -7.13
C SER A 103 -9.89 2.41 -6.20
N THR A 104 -8.74 2.81 -6.72
CA THR A 104 -7.50 3.01 -5.95
C THR A 104 -6.90 4.34 -6.37
N ASP A 105 -6.72 5.25 -5.42
CA ASP A 105 -6.21 6.60 -5.62
C ASP A 105 -4.89 6.76 -4.87
N VAL A 106 -3.91 7.39 -5.52
CA VAL A 106 -2.57 7.61 -4.97
C VAL A 106 -2.25 9.08 -4.93
N SER A 107 -1.70 9.55 -3.83
CA SER A 107 -1.10 10.87 -3.72
C SER A 107 0.32 10.78 -3.18
N PHE A 108 1.20 11.68 -3.64
CA PHE A 108 2.61 11.71 -3.24
C PHE A 108 2.93 12.99 -2.49
N GLN A 109 3.76 12.87 -1.46
CA GLN A 109 4.37 13.98 -0.75
C GLN A 109 5.87 13.70 -0.58
N GLY A 110 6.68 14.18 -1.52
CA GLY A 110 8.09 13.80 -1.61
C GLY A 110 8.26 12.32 -1.97
N LEU A 111 8.91 11.57 -1.08
CA LEU A 111 9.11 10.12 -1.20
C LEU A 111 8.00 9.29 -0.52
N ASP A 112 7.10 9.95 0.19
CA ASP A 112 5.98 9.31 0.86
C ASP A 112 4.79 9.23 -0.10
N ALA A 113 4.02 8.15 0.02
CA ALA A 113 2.79 7.97 -0.70
C ALA A 113 1.63 7.68 0.25
N THR A 114 0.45 8.18 -0.12
CA THR A 114 -0.81 7.78 0.49
C THR A 114 -1.66 7.09 -0.56
N VAL A 115 -2.13 5.90 -0.25
CA VAL A 115 -3.02 5.12 -1.12
C VAL A 115 -4.37 4.98 -0.44
N PHE A 116 -5.42 5.37 -1.13
CA PHE A 116 -6.80 5.06 -0.75
C PHE A 116 -7.35 4.01 -1.70
N CYS A 117 -7.91 2.95 -1.16
CA CYS A 117 -8.68 2.01 -1.95
C CYS A 117 -10.05 1.76 -1.32
N HIS A 118 -11.06 1.70 -2.15
CA HIS A 118 -12.41 1.42 -1.69
C HIS A 118 -13.12 0.43 -2.62
N GLY A 119 -14.18 -0.17 -2.08
CA GLY A 119 -14.94 -1.15 -2.81
C GLY A 119 -15.90 -1.90 -1.91
N THR A 120 -16.06 -3.19 -2.19
CA THR A 120 -16.94 -4.07 -1.44
C THR A 120 -16.20 -5.30 -0.91
N LEU A 121 -16.64 -5.76 0.25
CA LEU A 121 -16.26 -7.02 0.87
C LEU A 121 -17.32 -8.07 0.58
N SER A 122 -16.88 -9.30 0.35
CA SER A 122 -17.69 -10.51 0.30
C SER A 122 -16.99 -11.62 1.06
N GLY A 123 -17.72 -12.64 1.47
CA GLY A 123 -17.13 -13.75 2.20
C GLY A 123 -18.14 -14.60 2.92
N VAL A 124 -17.69 -15.33 3.94
CA VAL A 124 -18.50 -16.28 4.71
C VAL A 124 -18.34 -15.97 6.20
N TRP A 125 -19.46 -15.76 6.91
CA TRP A 125 -19.47 -15.64 8.35
C TRP A 125 -19.12 -16.96 9.04
N HIS A 126 -18.86 -16.91 10.37
CA HIS A 126 -18.55 -18.13 11.12
C HIS A 126 -19.66 -19.16 11.20
N ASP A 127 -20.93 -18.71 11.13
CA ASP A 127 -22.10 -19.60 11.08
C ASP A 127 -22.30 -20.30 9.73
N GLY A 128 -21.52 -19.91 8.70
CA GLY A 128 -21.57 -20.46 7.37
C GLY A 128 -22.44 -19.68 6.40
N THR A 129 -23.06 -18.57 6.83
CA THR A 129 -23.84 -17.70 5.94
C THR A 129 -22.91 -16.82 5.11
N ASP A 130 -23.29 -16.56 3.86
CA ASP A 130 -22.55 -15.67 2.97
C ASP A 130 -22.87 -14.21 3.26
N PHE A 131 -21.89 -13.34 3.03
CA PHE A 131 -22.09 -11.90 2.97
C PHE A 131 -21.49 -11.30 1.70
N ALA A 132 -22.08 -10.23 1.20
CA ALA A 132 -21.60 -9.52 0.02
C ALA A 132 -21.96 -8.03 0.09
N ASN A 133 -21.31 -7.23 -0.77
CA ASN A 133 -21.59 -5.80 -0.95
C ASN A 133 -21.40 -4.94 0.30
N ILE A 134 -20.62 -5.39 1.29
CA ILE A 134 -20.27 -4.58 2.45
C ILE A 134 -19.21 -3.57 2.03
N ARG A 135 -19.49 -2.27 2.16
CA ARG A 135 -18.56 -1.22 1.74
C ARG A 135 -17.34 -1.19 2.63
N PHE A 136 -16.18 -0.90 2.01
CA PHE A 136 -14.94 -0.62 2.73
C PHE A 136 -14.20 0.56 2.12
N VAL A 137 -13.39 1.19 2.95
CA VAL A 137 -12.31 2.11 2.57
C VAL A 137 -11.09 1.73 3.38
N ASP A 138 -9.98 1.51 2.71
CA ASP A 138 -8.68 1.37 3.36
C ASP A 138 -7.78 2.54 2.92
N ARG A 139 -7.09 3.13 3.89
CA ARG A 139 -6.04 4.13 3.65
C ARG A 139 -4.70 3.57 4.09
N PHE A 140 -3.71 3.71 3.23
CA PHE A 140 -2.33 3.31 3.51
C PHE A 140 -1.41 4.53 3.49
N SER A 141 -0.42 4.56 4.38
CA SER A 141 0.75 5.41 4.25
C SER A 141 1.95 4.53 3.91
N LEU A 142 2.73 4.97 2.94
CA LEU A 142 3.97 4.30 2.52
C LEU A 142 5.12 5.29 2.62
N THR A 143 6.25 4.82 3.13
CA THR A 143 7.53 5.54 3.16
C THR A 143 8.58 4.66 2.53
N ALA A 144 9.31 5.18 1.54
CA ALA A 144 10.35 4.44 0.79
C ALA A 144 9.86 3.08 0.23
N GLY A 145 8.60 3.00 -0.20
CA GLY A 145 8.00 1.79 -0.77
C GLY A 145 7.51 0.75 0.25
N LEU A 146 7.59 1.02 1.56
CA LEU A 146 7.07 0.15 2.60
C LEU A 146 5.83 0.76 3.27
N ILE A 147 4.85 -0.08 3.56
CA ILE A 147 3.62 0.32 4.27
C ILE A 147 3.97 0.57 5.74
N THR A 148 3.70 1.77 6.22
CA THR A 148 3.90 2.18 7.61
C THR A 148 2.59 2.21 8.40
N LEU A 149 1.46 2.43 7.73
CA LEU A 149 0.15 2.52 8.36
C LEU A 149 -0.92 1.97 7.43
N GLN A 150 -1.83 1.17 7.98
CA GLN A 150 -3.11 0.84 7.37
C GLN A 150 -4.25 1.32 8.26
N GLN A 151 -5.19 2.05 7.71
CA GLN A 151 -6.44 2.43 8.38
C GLN A 151 -7.62 1.82 7.64
N ILE A 152 -8.52 1.18 8.38
CA ILE A 152 -9.63 0.39 7.84
C ILE A 152 -10.97 0.97 8.30
N TRP A 153 -11.84 1.24 7.36
CA TRP A 153 -13.26 1.56 7.61
C TRP A 153 -14.14 0.63 6.80
N ASN A 154 -15.16 0.09 7.41
CA ASN A 154 -16.14 -0.75 6.72
C ASN A 154 -17.47 -0.83 7.47
N ASP A 155 -18.51 -1.28 6.76
CA ASP A 155 -19.86 -1.44 7.28
C ASP A 155 -20.11 -2.84 7.89
N MET A 156 -19.08 -3.66 8.13
CA MET A 156 -19.22 -5.02 8.68
C MET A 156 -20.02 -5.08 9.99
N PRO A 157 -19.83 -4.16 10.98
CA PRO A 157 -20.62 -4.19 12.21
C PRO A 157 -22.11 -4.03 11.98
N MET A 158 -22.52 -3.24 10.99
CA MET A 158 -23.93 -3.03 10.64
C MET A 158 -24.51 -4.27 9.94
N ALA A 159 -23.73 -4.89 9.04
CA ALA A 159 -24.15 -6.08 8.32
C ALA A 159 -24.29 -7.31 9.25
N ALA A 160 -23.42 -7.42 10.26
CA ALA A 160 -23.46 -8.52 11.23
C ALA A 160 -24.61 -8.42 12.24
N SER A 161 -25.20 -7.22 12.41
CA SER A 161 -26.29 -6.98 13.37
C SER A 161 -27.68 -7.35 12.83
N GLY A 162 -27.81 -7.61 11.52
CA GLY A 162 -29.08 -7.86 10.84
C GLY A 162 -30.04 -6.65 10.88
N PRO A 163 -31.15 -6.65 10.14
CA PRO A 163 -32.22 -5.68 10.31
C PRO A 163 -32.99 -5.91 11.60
#